data_56ada6beadac23e2b61fab9575e7f102
#
_entry.id   56ada6beadac23e2b61fab9575e7f102
#
_cell.length_a   1.000
_cell.length_b   1.000
_cell.length_c   1.000
_cell.angle_alpha   90.00
_cell.angle_beta   90.00
_cell.angle_gamma   90.00
#
_symmetry.space_group_name_H-M   'P 1'
#
loop_
_entity.id
_entity.type
_entity.pdbx_description
1 polymer ?
#
loop_
_entity_poly.entity_id
_entity_poly.type
_entity_poly.pdbx_seq_one_letter_code
_entity_poly.pdbx_strand_id
1 'polypeptide(L)'
;ATGGLPISAQAYPITVGAGGTKGDGSVPPSPGPSARCGSQGASSIFSSITSAGGGFGGGGSYTRPGGNGGSGGGGGRAGSAGSGNTPSVSPSQGNNGGAGSGGPSGSYGGGAGGGHNAVGSAGSGNSGGNGGAGSALTVSGASVTYAGGGGGGSFPAPTSQSTGGAGGGGRGAP
;
A
#
# COMPACT_ATOMS: atom_id res chain seq x y z
N ALA A 1 -2.70 -15.27 20.65
CA ALA A 1 -1.64 -15.21 21.66
C ALA A 1 -1.39 -13.75 22.00
N THR A 2 -1.74 -13.34 23.21
CA THR A 2 -1.48 -11.99 23.75
C THR A 2 -0.13 -11.92 24.48
N GLY A 3 0.87 -12.65 23.98
CA GLY A 3 2.22 -12.64 24.54
C GLY A 3 3.02 -11.49 23.96
N GLY A 4 3.20 -10.41 24.72
CA GLY A 4 4.19 -9.39 24.39
C GLY A 4 5.61 -9.97 24.44
N LEU A 5 6.55 -9.37 23.71
CA LEU A 5 7.97 -9.71 23.85
C LEU A 5 8.41 -9.34 25.27
N PRO A 6 8.91 -10.30 26.07
CA PRO A 6 9.45 -9.97 27.37
C PRO A 6 10.71 -9.10 27.20
N ILE A 7 10.72 -7.95 27.81
CA ILE A 7 11.84 -6.99 27.77
C ILE A 7 12.61 -7.05 29.06
N SER A 8 13.92 -7.24 29.00
CA SER A 8 14.86 -7.13 30.11
C SER A 8 15.78 -5.92 29.92
N ALA A 9 16.49 -5.51 30.95
CA ALA A 9 17.46 -4.41 30.86
C ALA A 9 18.71 -4.83 30.09
N GLN A 10 18.67 -4.68 28.76
CA GLN A 10 19.78 -4.98 27.85
C GLN A 10 19.66 -4.13 26.57
N ALA A 11 20.69 -4.11 25.73
CA ALA A 11 20.64 -3.49 24.42
C ALA A 11 19.81 -4.35 23.45
N TYR A 12 18.89 -3.72 22.72
CA TYR A 12 18.12 -4.35 21.67
C TYR A 12 18.48 -3.68 20.33
N PRO A 13 18.85 -4.47 19.31
CA PRO A 13 19.05 -3.90 17.97
C PRO A 13 17.71 -3.45 17.39
N ILE A 14 17.71 -2.24 16.82
CA ILE A 14 16.56 -1.67 16.13
C ILE A 14 16.99 -1.28 14.74
N THR A 15 16.26 -1.74 13.72
CA THR A 15 16.41 -1.31 12.33
C THR A 15 15.13 -0.66 11.87
N VAL A 16 15.22 0.55 11.36
CA VAL A 16 14.11 1.21 10.69
C VAL A 16 14.25 0.97 9.18
N GLY A 17 13.28 0.29 8.58
CA GLY A 17 13.26 0.00 7.16
C GLY A 17 13.19 1.28 6.32
N ALA A 18 13.97 1.35 5.25
CA ALA A 18 13.88 2.44 4.28
C ALA A 18 12.54 2.38 3.52
N GLY A 19 12.01 3.55 3.14
CA GLY A 19 10.88 3.64 2.23
C GLY A 19 11.23 3.05 0.85
N GLY A 20 10.23 2.54 0.15
CA GLY A 20 10.40 2.12 -1.24
C GLY A 20 10.70 3.33 -2.14
N THR A 21 11.42 3.08 -3.23
CA THR A 21 11.69 4.12 -4.24
C THR A 21 10.42 4.44 -5.03
N LYS A 22 10.28 5.68 -5.46
CA LYS A 22 9.21 6.06 -6.41
C LYS A 22 9.41 5.40 -7.77
N GLY A 23 8.34 5.17 -8.51
CA GLY A 23 8.43 4.83 -9.93
C GLY A 23 9.05 5.98 -10.73
N ASP A 24 9.76 5.67 -11.81
CA ASP A 24 10.53 6.65 -12.59
C ASP A 24 9.67 7.60 -13.46
N GLY A 25 8.37 7.33 -13.57
CA GLY A 25 7.43 8.16 -14.35
C GLY A 25 7.72 8.24 -15.85
N SER A 26 8.68 7.48 -16.36
CA SER A 26 9.10 7.55 -17.76
C SER A 26 7.99 7.15 -18.73
N VAL A 27 7.87 7.93 -19.83
CA VAL A 27 6.92 7.65 -20.94
C VAL A 27 7.54 6.61 -21.88
N PRO A 28 6.74 5.76 -22.56
CA PRO A 28 7.26 4.81 -23.55
C PRO A 28 8.19 5.46 -24.59
N PRO A 29 9.20 4.76 -25.08
CA PRO A 29 9.42 3.32 -24.99
C PRO A 29 10.44 2.90 -23.91
N SER A 30 10.07 2.86 -22.64
CA SER A 30 10.94 2.21 -21.66
C SER A 30 10.62 0.72 -21.63
N PRO A 31 11.57 -0.18 -21.96
CA PRO A 31 11.28 -1.56 -22.32
C PRO A 31 11.13 -2.54 -21.15
N GLY A 32 10.79 -2.07 -19.94
CA GLY A 32 10.75 -2.97 -18.79
C GLY A 32 9.38 -3.03 -18.09
N PRO A 33 8.95 -4.22 -17.61
CA PRO A 33 7.73 -4.35 -16.84
C PRO A 33 7.76 -3.59 -15.50
N SER A 34 8.91 -3.18 -15.02
CA SER A 34 9.10 -2.51 -13.72
C SER A 34 9.25 -0.99 -13.79
N ALA A 35 9.44 -0.42 -14.99
CA ALA A 35 9.90 0.95 -15.19
C ALA A 35 8.96 2.07 -14.69
N ARG A 36 7.77 1.75 -14.17
CA ARG A 36 6.79 2.75 -13.69
C ARG A 36 6.23 2.46 -12.31
N CYS A 37 6.57 1.30 -11.76
CA CYS A 37 6.18 0.94 -10.41
C CYS A 37 7.25 1.44 -9.43
N GLY A 38 6.82 1.81 -8.23
CA GLY A 38 7.76 1.98 -7.14
C GLY A 38 8.38 0.64 -6.72
N SER A 39 9.20 0.64 -5.70
CA SER A 39 9.69 -0.58 -5.07
C SER A 39 9.05 -0.79 -3.70
N GLN A 40 9.08 -2.03 -3.23
CA GLN A 40 8.63 -2.35 -1.87
C GLN A 40 9.50 -1.63 -0.83
N GLY A 41 8.90 -1.18 0.26
CA GLY A 41 9.63 -0.70 1.42
C GLY A 41 10.43 -1.81 2.09
N ALA A 42 11.53 -1.46 2.73
CA ALA A 42 12.31 -2.40 3.53
C ALA A 42 11.60 -2.72 4.86
N SER A 43 11.90 -3.88 5.45
CA SER A 43 11.35 -4.28 6.74
C SER A 43 11.98 -3.50 7.88
N SER A 44 11.19 -3.17 8.90
CA SER A 44 11.66 -2.67 10.19
C SER A 44 11.79 -3.85 11.16
N ILE A 45 12.83 -3.83 12.00
CA ILE A 45 13.14 -4.95 12.89
C ILE A 45 13.39 -4.41 14.30
N PHE A 46 12.77 -5.01 15.27
CA PHE A 46 13.07 -4.85 16.70
C PHE A 46 13.41 -6.20 17.31
N SER A 47 14.67 -6.39 17.67
CA SER A 47 15.17 -7.68 18.13
C SER A 47 14.84 -8.82 17.15
N SER A 48 13.94 -9.72 17.51
CA SER A 48 13.46 -10.82 16.67
C SER A 48 12.14 -10.53 15.94
N ILE A 49 11.50 -9.39 16.19
CA ILE A 49 10.22 -9.02 15.58
C ILE A 49 10.50 -8.28 14.28
N THR A 50 9.97 -8.79 13.18
CA THR A 50 10.06 -8.15 11.85
C THR A 50 8.70 -7.65 11.42
N SER A 51 8.63 -6.36 11.06
CA SER A 51 7.50 -5.75 10.38
C SER A 51 7.85 -5.55 8.91
N ALA A 52 7.16 -6.23 8.02
CA ALA A 52 7.43 -6.17 6.58
C ALA A 52 7.13 -4.77 6.02
N GLY A 53 7.95 -4.33 5.08
CA GLY A 53 7.69 -3.09 4.35
C GLY A 53 6.40 -3.17 3.52
N GLY A 54 5.77 -2.02 3.26
CA GLY A 54 4.56 -1.93 2.44
C GLY A 54 4.83 -2.22 0.96
N GLY A 55 3.83 -2.75 0.27
CA GLY A 55 3.87 -2.98 -1.17
C GLY A 55 3.77 -1.66 -1.96
N PHE A 56 4.34 -1.64 -3.15
CA PHE A 56 4.27 -0.50 -4.07
C PHE A 56 2.97 -0.47 -4.86
N GLY A 57 2.52 0.71 -5.28
CA GLY A 57 1.41 0.88 -6.22
C GLY A 57 1.82 0.54 -7.66
N GLY A 58 0.95 -0.12 -8.41
CA GLY A 58 1.12 -0.37 -9.84
C GLY A 58 1.04 0.92 -10.65
N GLY A 59 1.87 1.07 -11.69
CA GLY A 59 1.89 2.24 -12.56
C GLY A 59 0.64 2.36 -13.46
N GLY A 60 0.22 3.60 -13.75
CA GLY A 60 -1.08 3.90 -14.36
C GLY A 60 -1.29 3.54 -15.83
N SER A 61 -0.24 3.39 -16.65
CA SER A 61 -0.40 3.31 -18.12
C SER A 61 -0.62 1.91 -18.69
N TYR A 62 -0.40 0.86 -17.93
CA TYR A 62 -0.48 -0.55 -18.36
C TYR A 62 -1.05 -1.42 -17.25
N THR A 63 -1.44 -2.66 -17.60
CA THR A 63 -1.82 -3.68 -16.62
C THR A 63 -0.63 -3.98 -15.70
N ARG A 64 -0.60 -3.35 -14.52
CA ARG A 64 0.48 -3.48 -13.55
C ARG A 64 -0.07 -3.92 -12.20
N PRO A 65 0.39 -5.03 -11.67
CA PRO A 65 0.02 -5.46 -10.35
C PRO A 65 0.56 -4.49 -9.27
N GLY A 66 -0.14 -4.37 -8.18
CA GLY A 66 0.40 -3.84 -6.94
C GLY A 66 1.44 -4.78 -6.33
N GLY A 67 2.41 -4.25 -5.61
CA GLY A 67 3.42 -5.03 -4.90
C GLY A 67 2.85 -5.69 -3.64
N ASN A 68 3.35 -6.88 -3.31
CA ASN A 68 3.09 -7.52 -2.04
C ASN A 68 3.85 -6.83 -0.90
N GLY A 69 3.39 -6.96 0.34
CA GLY A 69 4.07 -6.41 1.50
C GLY A 69 3.35 -6.69 2.81
N GLY A 70 3.76 -6.02 3.88
CA GLY A 70 3.00 -6.02 5.15
C GLY A 70 1.56 -5.57 4.91
N SER A 71 1.37 -4.48 4.15
CA SER A 71 0.13 -4.14 3.45
C SER A 71 0.39 -4.15 1.96
N GLY A 72 -0.52 -4.67 1.16
CA GLY A 72 -0.40 -4.78 -0.30
C GLY A 72 -0.65 -3.47 -1.00
N GLY A 73 0.05 -3.19 -2.10
CA GLY A 73 -0.15 -2.05 -2.97
C GLY A 73 -1.38 -2.19 -3.89
N GLY A 74 -1.94 -1.08 -4.33
CA GLY A 74 -3.01 -1.06 -5.33
C GLY A 74 -2.50 -1.40 -6.74
N GLY A 75 -3.32 -2.08 -7.53
CA GLY A 75 -3.02 -2.34 -8.93
C GLY A 75 -3.16 -1.08 -9.79
N GLY A 76 -2.30 -0.93 -10.80
CA GLY A 76 -2.47 0.05 -11.86
C GLY A 76 -3.62 -0.33 -12.79
N ARG A 77 -3.73 0.33 -13.95
CA ARG A 77 -4.76 0.05 -14.98
C ARG A 77 -4.94 -1.46 -15.20
N ALA A 78 -6.15 -1.97 -14.91
CA ALA A 78 -6.48 -3.39 -15.00
C ALA A 78 -5.48 -4.33 -14.28
N GLY A 79 -4.63 -3.81 -13.40
CA GLY A 79 -3.66 -4.59 -12.64
C GLY A 79 -4.30 -5.23 -11.41
N SER A 80 -3.82 -6.42 -11.03
CA SER A 80 -4.24 -7.07 -9.80
C SER A 80 -3.73 -6.33 -8.56
N ALA A 81 -4.43 -6.50 -7.45
CA ALA A 81 -3.98 -6.02 -6.15
C ALA A 81 -2.70 -6.76 -5.69
N GLY A 82 -1.85 -6.07 -4.94
CA GLY A 82 -0.80 -6.70 -4.16
C GLY A 82 -1.36 -7.36 -2.90
N SER A 83 -0.77 -8.48 -2.51
CA SER A 83 -1.13 -9.20 -1.30
C SER A 83 -0.57 -8.50 -0.05
N GLY A 84 -1.41 -8.35 0.97
CA GLY A 84 -0.95 -7.99 2.31
C GLY A 84 -0.48 -9.20 3.10
N ASN A 85 0.00 -8.96 4.31
CA ASN A 85 0.54 -9.98 5.19
C ASN A 85 1.55 -10.89 4.49
N THR A 86 2.47 -10.29 3.75
CA THR A 86 3.51 -11.00 3.00
C THR A 86 4.90 -10.57 3.50
N PRO A 87 5.73 -11.47 4.08
CA PRO A 87 5.42 -12.89 4.36
C PRO A 87 4.27 -13.06 5.37
N SER A 88 3.57 -14.19 5.26
CA SER A 88 2.41 -14.47 6.13
C SER A 88 2.84 -14.69 7.57
N VAL A 89 2.25 -13.92 8.49
CA VAL A 89 2.49 -14.02 9.93
C VAL A 89 1.17 -13.91 10.70
N SER A 90 1.20 -14.28 11.97
CA SER A 90 0.06 -14.13 12.89
C SER A 90 0.51 -13.42 14.18
N PRO A 91 -0.14 -12.29 14.56
CA PRO A 91 -1.26 -11.64 13.88
C PRO A 91 -0.85 -11.04 12.51
N SER A 92 -1.83 -10.81 11.63
CA SER A 92 -1.60 -10.20 10.31
C SER A 92 -0.99 -8.80 10.43
N GLN A 93 -0.05 -8.47 9.53
CA GLN A 93 0.57 -7.14 9.47
C GLN A 93 -0.22 -6.13 8.64
N GLY A 94 -1.20 -6.59 7.84
CA GLY A 94 -2.01 -5.72 7.01
C GLY A 94 -2.82 -6.50 5.98
N ASN A 95 -3.51 -5.78 5.12
CA ASN A 95 -4.47 -6.31 4.16
C ASN A 95 -4.03 -6.09 2.71
N ASN A 96 -4.71 -6.77 1.79
CA ASN A 96 -4.49 -6.63 0.36
C ASN A 96 -4.82 -5.21 -0.11
N GLY A 97 -4.17 -4.79 -1.20
CA GLY A 97 -4.62 -3.63 -1.96
C GLY A 97 -5.90 -3.92 -2.76
N GLY A 98 -6.39 -2.91 -3.49
CA GLY A 98 -7.45 -3.01 -4.47
C GLY A 98 -6.91 -3.29 -5.88
N ALA A 99 -7.68 -3.95 -6.73
CA ALA A 99 -7.35 -4.08 -8.14
C ALA A 99 -7.61 -2.76 -8.89
N GLY A 100 -6.86 -2.51 -9.95
CA GLY A 100 -7.15 -1.41 -10.87
C GLY A 100 -8.26 -1.77 -11.85
N SER A 101 -9.01 -0.78 -12.33
CA SER A 101 -9.96 -0.94 -13.42
C SER A 101 -9.32 -0.64 -14.77
N GLY A 102 -9.74 -1.36 -15.81
CA GLY A 102 -9.50 -1.04 -17.21
C GLY A 102 -10.82 -0.64 -17.84
N GLY A 103 -10.89 0.56 -18.42
CA GLY A 103 -12.07 1.00 -19.15
C GLY A 103 -11.81 1.06 -20.66
N PRO A 104 -12.85 1.06 -21.49
CA PRO A 104 -12.74 1.39 -22.91
C PRO A 104 -12.26 2.84 -23.05
N SER A 105 -11.64 3.15 -24.18
CA SER A 105 -11.25 4.53 -24.54
C SER A 105 -10.20 5.19 -23.63
N GLY A 106 -9.37 4.38 -22.93
CA GLY A 106 -8.27 4.91 -22.14
C GLY A 106 -8.63 5.42 -20.74
N SER A 107 -9.88 5.27 -20.31
CA SER A 107 -10.28 5.56 -18.92
C SER A 107 -9.85 4.44 -17.99
N TYR A 108 -9.28 4.78 -16.83
CA TYR A 108 -8.91 3.79 -15.82
C TYR A 108 -8.81 4.39 -14.42
N GLY A 109 -9.20 3.62 -13.42
CA GLY A 109 -8.99 3.92 -12.01
C GLY A 109 -8.00 2.93 -11.41
N GLY A 110 -6.97 3.43 -10.74
CA GLY A 110 -6.04 2.60 -9.99
C GLY A 110 -6.72 2.03 -8.75
N GLY A 111 -6.34 0.82 -8.34
CA GLY A 111 -6.69 0.29 -7.03
C GLY A 111 -5.96 1.02 -5.92
N ALA A 112 -6.48 0.99 -4.73
CA ALA A 112 -5.90 1.61 -3.54
C ALA A 112 -4.99 0.65 -2.76
N GLY A 113 -4.11 1.18 -1.92
CA GLY A 113 -3.32 0.40 -0.99
C GLY A 113 -4.15 -0.16 0.16
N GLY A 114 -3.79 -1.36 0.64
CA GLY A 114 -4.35 -1.94 1.86
C GLY A 114 -3.89 -1.19 3.09
N GLY A 115 -4.74 -1.09 4.10
CA GLY A 115 -4.39 -0.63 5.44
C GLY A 115 -4.17 -1.80 6.39
N HIS A 116 -3.83 -1.50 7.64
CA HIS A 116 -3.70 -2.55 8.64
C HIS A 116 -5.05 -3.21 8.96
N ASN A 117 -6.13 -2.46 9.00
CA ASN A 117 -7.46 -2.95 9.41
C ASN A 117 -8.40 -3.27 8.24
N ALA A 118 -8.17 -2.73 7.05
CA ALA A 118 -9.07 -2.93 5.91
C ALA A 118 -8.31 -3.08 4.59
N VAL A 119 -8.91 -3.80 3.65
CA VAL A 119 -8.43 -3.89 2.27
C VAL A 119 -8.56 -2.55 1.56
N GLY A 120 -7.71 -2.29 0.59
CA GLY A 120 -7.88 -1.15 -0.32
C GLY A 120 -9.02 -1.41 -1.31
N SER A 121 -9.78 -0.38 -1.63
CA SER A 121 -10.87 -0.49 -2.62
C SER A 121 -10.32 -0.64 -4.03
N ALA A 122 -11.00 -1.41 -4.86
CA ALA A 122 -10.72 -1.46 -6.28
C ALA A 122 -11.04 -0.12 -6.97
N GLY A 123 -10.33 0.18 -8.04
CA GLY A 123 -10.70 1.26 -8.96
C GLY A 123 -11.97 0.88 -9.75
N SER A 124 -12.73 1.86 -10.19
CA SER A 124 -13.95 1.67 -10.98
C SER A 124 -14.07 2.73 -12.07
N GLY A 125 -14.22 2.31 -13.31
CA GLY A 125 -14.24 3.23 -14.45
C GLY A 125 -12.98 4.08 -14.48
N ASN A 126 -13.14 5.39 -14.39
CA ASN A 126 -12.04 6.37 -14.32
C ASN A 126 -11.74 6.84 -12.87
N SER A 127 -12.36 6.25 -11.86
CA SER A 127 -12.19 6.63 -10.46
C SER A 127 -11.24 5.67 -9.73
N GLY A 128 -10.27 6.21 -9.02
CA GLY A 128 -9.39 5.44 -8.14
C GLY A 128 -10.15 4.89 -6.93
N GLY A 129 -9.67 3.78 -6.39
CA GLY A 129 -10.18 3.19 -5.16
C GLY A 129 -9.77 3.99 -3.92
N ASN A 130 -10.54 3.93 -2.85
CA ASN A 130 -10.18 4.52 -1.56
C ASN A 130 -9.25 3.60 -0.77
N GLY A 131 -8.27 4.19 -0.06
CA GLY A 131 -7.30 3.47 0.76
C GLY A 131 -7.95 2.70 1.91
N GLY A 132 -7.39 1.54 2.22
CA GLY A 132 -7.81 0.73 3.37
C GLY A 132 -7.52 1.43 4.69
N ALA A 133 -8.44 1.34 5.64
CA ALA A 133 -8.28 1.95 6.95
C ALA A 133 -7.14 1.29 7.76
N GLY A 134 -6.43 2.09 8.53
CA GLY A 134 -5.50 1.66 9.56
C GLY A 134 -6.18 1.29 10.86
N SER A 135 -5.40 0.97 11.87
CA SER A 135 -5.90 0.61 13.21
C SER A 135 -5.61 1.71 14.23
N ALA A 136 -6.59 1.93 15.11
CA ALA A 136 -6.45 2.80 16.25
C ALA A 136 -5.68 2.09 17.37
N LEU A 137 -4.63 2.74 17.87
CA LEU A 137 -3.78 2.26 18.94
C LEU A 137 -3.61 3.35 19.99
N THR A 138 -3.38 2.95 21.25
CA THR A 138 -3.20 3.86 22.39
C THR A 138 -1.75 3.92 22.88
N VAL A 139 -0.79 3.44 22.07
CA VAL A 139 0.63 3.34 22.43
C VAL A 139 1.28 4.69 22.76
N SER A 140 0.71 5.80 22.31
CA SER A 140 1.14 7.18 22.61
C SER A 140 0.38 7.84 23.76
N GLY A 141 -0.44 7.09 24.49
CA GLY A 141 -1.29 7.61 25.60
C GLY A 141 -2.66 8.11 25.14
N ALA A 142 -2.85 8.43 23.86
CA ALA A 142 -4.13 8.78 23.25
C ALA A 142 -4.43 7.83 22.09
N SER A 143 -5.71 7.68 21.74
CA SER A 143 -6.10 6.87 20.58
C SER A 143 -5.70 7.56 19.29
N VAL A 144 -4.75 6.99 18.57
CA VAL A 144 -4.28 7.48 17.26
C VAL A 144 -4.40 6.34 16.25
N THR A 145 -4.92 6.63 15.05
CA THR A 145 -4.99 5.65 13.97
C THR A 145 -3.70 5.68 13.16
N TYR A 146 -3.13 4.49 12.88
CA TYR A 146 -1.89 4.29 12.14
C TYR A 146 -2.09 3.32 10.98
N ALA A 147 -1.19 3.38 10.00
CA ALA A 147 -1.08 2.42 8.90
C ALA A 147 -2.31 2.37 7.96
N GLY A 148 -2.83 3.53 7.59
CA GLY A 148 -3.82 3.66 6.51
C GLY A 148 -3.18 3.54 5.13
N GLY A 149 -3.86 2.89 4.18
CA GLY A 149 -3.43 2.74 2.80
C GLY A 149 -3.64 4.00 1.96
N GLY A 150 -2.84 4.21 0.92
CA GLY A 150 -3.02 5.32 -0.03
C GLY A 150 -4.19 5.09 -0.99
N GLY A 151 -4.82 6.17 -1.45
CA GLY A 151 -5.83 6.14 -2.51
C GLY A 151 -5.25 5.84 -3.89
N GLY A 152 -6.03 5.23 -4.76
CA GLY A 152 -5.67 4.94 -6.15
C GLY A 152 -5.75 6.18 -7.03
N GLY A 153 -4.90 6.26 -8.06
CA GLY A 153 -4.95 7.33 -9.07
C GLY A 153 -6.12 7.16 -10.04
N SER A 154 -6.44 8.19 -10.80
CA SER A 154 -7.58 8.26 -11.72
C SER A 154 -7.16 8.83 -13.06
N PHE A 155 -7.76 8.33 -14.17
CA PHE A 155 -7.54 8.90 -15.49
C PHE A 155 -8.73 8.63 -16.43
N PRO A 156 -9.22 9.62 -17.20
CA PRO A 156 -8.94 11.07 -17.02
C PRO A 156 -9.35 11.53 -15.64
N ALA A 157 -8.90 12.74 -15.25
CA ALA A 157 -9.19 13.31 -13.94
C ALA A 157 -10.68 13.22 -13.60
N PRO A 158 -11.06 12.58 -12.49
CA PRO A 158 -12.44 12.47 -12.06
C PRO A 158 -12.92 13.77 -11.42
N THR A 159 -14.22 13.89 -11.22
CA THR A 159 -14.81 15.01 -10.47
C THR A 159 -14.45 14.98 -8.98
N SER A 160 -14.06 13.82 -8.44
CA SER A 160 -13.59 13.64 -7.06
C SER A 160 -12.38 12.71 -7.00
N GLN A 161 -11.39 13.10 -6.20
CA GLN A 161 -10.22 12.25 -5.94
C GLN A 161 -10.55 11.14 -4.95
N SER A 162 -9.91 9.99 -5.12
CA SER A 162 -9.94 8.93 -4.12
C SER A 162 -9.30 9.38 -2.81
N THR A 163 -9.85 8.94 -1.69
CA THR A 163 -9.32 9.27 -0.35
C THR A 163 -8.28 8.24 0.08
N GLY A 164 -7.31 8.68 0.87
CA GLY A 164 -6.48 7.76 1.65
C GLY A 164 -7.28 7.16 2.81
N GLY A 165 -6.86 6.01 3.28
CA GLY A 165 -7.38 5.38 4.48
C GLY A 165 -7.00 6.16 5.74
N ALA A 166 -7.87 6.13 6.76
CA ALA A 166 -7.56 6.70 8.06
C ALA A 166 -6.26 6.10 8.60
N GLY A 167 -5.43 6.94 9.21
CA GLY A 167 -4.11 6.53 9.71
C GLY A 167 -2.94 6.92 8.81
N GLY A 168 -3.06 8.05 8.09
CA GLY A 168 -1.97 8.65 7.32
C GLY A 168 -1.94 8.29 5.84
N GLY A 169 -2.97 7.64 5.30
CA GLY A 169 -3.06 7.36 3.86
C GLY A 169 -3.16 8.64 3.03
N GLY A 170 -2.32 8.79 2.01
CA GLY A 170 -2.40 9.90 1.06
C GLY A 170 -3.56 9.73 0.06
N ARG A 171 -4.04 10.84 -0.50
CA ARG A 171 -5.03 10.81 -1.58
C ARG A 171 -4.42 10.30 -2.88
N GLY A 172 -5.25 9.71 -3.75
CA GLY A 172 -4.85 9.38 -5.12
C GLY A 172 -4.72 10.65 -5.98
N ALA A 173 -3.80 10.60 -6.94
CA ALA A 173 -3.69 11.65 -7.96
C ALA A 173 -4.86 11.60 -8.95
N PRO A 174 -5.27 12.76 -9.48
CA PRO A 174 -6.20 12.82 -10.60
C PRO A 174 -5.54 12.36 -11.89
#